data_a45d0f2dc015292f15fcd8642856103e
#
_entry.id   a45d0f2dc015292f15fcd8642856103e
#
_cell.length_a   1.000
_cell.length_b   1.000
_cell.length_c   1.000
_cell.angle_alpha   90.00
_cell.angle_beta   90.00
_cell.angle_gamma   90.00
#
_symmetry.space_group_name_H-M   'P 1'
#
loop_
_entity.id
_entity.type
_entity.pdbx_description
1 polymer ?
#
loop_
_entity_poly.entity_id
_entity_poly.type
_entity_poly.pdbx_seq_one_letter_code
_entity_poly.pdbx_strand_id
1 'polypeptide(L)'
;MNAKFLVLNFAILVIAACTAEPGVPLTVSDVRLFAPLTKSHAAVGYLTLHNQSNAPLTIDSISSTNFGNIQMHETVIRDGVARMQALPAVIIEPGSSLEFAAGGKHLMLMQPTADTAVGANITLEIHYDSGGLLIVSATMQTRVPAE
;
A
#
# COMPACT_ATOMS: atom_id res chain seq x y z
N MET A 1 24.33 72.55 -23.02
CA MET A 1 23.11 71.74 -23.14
C MET A 1 23.44 70.31 -22.69
N ASN A 2 23.18 69.99 -21.40
CA ASN A 2 23.61 68.72 -20.79
C ASN A 2 22.39 67.81 -20.73
N ALA A 3 22.34 66.80 -21.58
CA ALA A 3 21.35 65.75 -21.51
C ALA A 3 21.77 64.68 -20.49
N LYS A 4 21.07 64.62 -19.36
CA LYS A 4 21.22 63.54 -18.35
C LYS A 4 20.42 62.35 -18.81
N PHE A 5 21.08 61.26 -19.23
CA PHE A 5 20.48 59.96 -19.46
C PHE A 5 20.15 59.30 -18.11
N LEU A 6 18.86 59.17 -17.83
CA LEU A 6 18.37 58.41 -16.66
C LEU A 6 18.28 56.94 -17.08
N VAL A 7 19.22 56.11 -16.58
CA VAL A 7 19.17 54.66 -16.81
C VAL A 7 18.23 54.06 -15.74
N LEU A 8 17.04 53.67 -16.16
CA LEU A 8 16.07 52.97 -15.33
C LEU A 8 16.45 51.46 -15.21
N ASN A 9 17.03 51.07 -14.08
CA ASN A 9 17.43 49.69 -13.85
C ASN A 9 16.17 48.86 -13.45
N PHE A 10 15.66 48.05 -14.39
CA PHE A 10 14.53 47.17 -14.19
C PHE A 10 15.05 45.85 -13.56
N ALA A 11 14.97 45.74 -12.26
CA ALA A 11 15.32 44.49 -11.55
C ALA A 11 14.25 43.42 -11.82
N ILE A 12 14.58 42.44 -12.65
CA ILE A 12 13.73 41.25 -12.86
C ILE A 12 13.86 40.35 -11.65
N LEU A 13 12.80 40.34 -10.84
CA LEU A 13 12.66 39.38 -9.74
C LEU A 13 12.30 38.00 -10.29
N VAL A 14 13.30 37.12 -10.43
CA VAL A 14 13.08 35.71 -10.81
C VAL A 14 12.54 34.98 -9.59
N ILE A 15 11.24 34.75 -9.56
CA ILE A 15 10.61 33.85 -8.58
C ILE A 15 10.96 32.41 -9.01
N ALA A 16 11.91 31.80 -8.33
CA ALA A 16 12.18 30.37 -8.43
C ALA A 16 10.96 29.61 -7.85
N ALA A 17 10.04 29.18 -8.69
CA ALA A 17 9.02 28.22 -8.31
C ALA A 17 9.72 26.88 -8.04
N CYS A 18 9.89 26.52 -6.77
CA CYS A 18 10.23 25.14 -6.39
C CYS A 18 9.05 24.25 -6.80
N THR A 19 9.13 23.64 -7.98
CA THR A 19 8.29 22.49 -8.31
C THR A 19 8.82 21.32 -7.50
N ALA A 20 8.19 21.03 -6.35
CA ALA A 20 8.40 19.75 -5.67
C ALA A 20 8.00 18.66 -6.66
N GLU A 21 8.91 17.73 -6.95
CA GLU A 21 8.56 16.54 -7.71
C GLU A 21 7.44 15.80 -6.96
N PRO A 22 6.41 15.31 -7.65
CA PRO A 22 5.37 14.53 -6.99
C PRO A 22 6.02 13.27 -6.43
N GLY A 23 6.19 13.23 -5.11
CA GLY A 23 6.64 12.04 -4.39
C GLY A 23 5.67 10.88 -4.65
N VAL A 24 6.13 9.65 -4.47
CA VAL A 24 5.27 8.46 -4.57
C VAL A 24 4.13 8.61 -3.56
N PRO A 25 2.86 8.70 -4.00
CA PRO A 25 1.75 9.04 -3.11
C PRO A 25 1.43 7.92 -2.11
N LEU A 26 1.75 6.67 -2.44
CA LEU A 26 1.52 5.49 -1.62
C LEU A 26 2.84 4.77 -1.34
N THR A 27 3.14 4.51 -0.08
CA THR A 27 4.27 3.67 0.35
C THR A 27 3.80 2.54 1.26
N VAL A 28 4.65 1.55 1.47
CA VAL A 28 4.34 0.36 2.28
C VAL A 28 5.48 0.04 3.23
N SER A 29 5.14 -0.44 4.42
CA SER A 29 6.09 -1.00 5.40
C SER A 29 5.55 -2.30 6.00
N ASP A 30 6.40 -2.98 6.77
CA ASP A 30 6.07 -4.16 7.59
C ASP A 30 5.39 -5.31 6.83
N VAL A 31 5.79 -5.52 5.58
CA VAL A 31 5.21 -6.57 4.74
C VAL A 31 5.63 -7.94 5.24
N ARG A 32 4.65 -8.73 5.66
CA ARG A 32 4.83 -10.10 6.18
C ARG A 32 3.82 -11.03 5.52
N LEU A 33 4.31 -12.06 4.87
CA LEU A 33 3.49 -13.07 4.23
C LEU A 33 3.74 -14.41 4.91
N PHE A 34 2.68 -15.10 5.31
CA PHE A 34 2.75 -16.36 6.04
C PHE A 34 2.07 -17.47 5.26
N ALA A 35 2.78 -18.58 5.11
CA ALA A 35 2.24 -19.80 4.51
C ALA A 35 1.06 -20.35 5.34
N PRO A 36 0.13 -21.10 4.73
CA PRO A 36 -0.97 -21.75 5.43
C PRO A 36 -0.47 -22.66 6.55
N LEU A 37 -1.12 -22.63 7.72
CA LEU A 37 -0.80 -23.53 8.85
C LEU A 37 -1.14 -24.99 8.58
N THR A 38 -2.11 -25.23 7.72
CA THR A 38 -2.59 -26.56 7.36
C THR A 38 -2.87 -26.61 5.87
N LYS A 39 -3.47 -27.71 5.40
CA LYS A 39 -3.97 -27.82 4.02
C LYS A 39 -5.08 -26.82 3.66
N SER A 40 -5.40 -25.84 4.52
CA SER A 40 -6.21 -24.71 4.15
C SER A 40 -5.48 -23.96 3.04
N HIS A 41 -6.13 -23.73 1.93
CA HIS A 41 -5.52 -23.23 0.71
C HIS A 41 -5.26 -21.73 0.70
N ALA A 42 -5.25 -21.05 1.84
CA ALA A 42 -5.03 -19.62 1.94
C ALA A 42 -3.81 -19.28 2.79
N ALA A 43 -2.91 -18.50 2.23
CA ALA A 43 -1.87 -17.80 2.97
C ALA A 43 -2.43 -16.48 3.53
N VAL A 44 -1.75 -15.89 4.49
CA VAL A 44 -2.15 -14.61 5.08
C VAL A 44 -1.06 -13.57 4.90
N GLY A 45 -1.46 -12.33 4.62
CA GLY A 45 -0.56 -11.19 4.49
C GLY A 45 -0.92 -10.07 5.44
N TYR A 46 0.12 -9.43 5.99
CA TYR A 46 0.05 -8.23 6.80
C TYR A 46 0.98 -7.18 6.21
N LEU A 47 0.60 -5.92 6.29
CA LEU A 47 1.40 -4.79 5.83
C LEU A 47 0.81 -3.49 6.36
N THR A 48 1.57 -2.40 6.29
CA THR A 48 1.08 -1.06 6.58
C THR A 48 1.23 -0.20 5.33
N LEU A 49 0.12 0.40 4.90
CA LEU A 49 0.08 1.33 3.78
C LEU A 49 0.11 2.76 4.32
N HIS A 50 0.90 3.65 3.69
CA HIS A 50 1.04 5.04 4.08
C HIS A 50 0.66 5.94 2.91
N ASN A 51 -0.35 6.78 3.10
CA ASN A 51 -0.72 7.82 2.15
C ASN A 51 0.17 9.04 2.38
N GLN A 52 1.14 9.27 1.49
CA GLN A 52 2.07 10.42 1.53
C GLN A 52 1.51 11.64 0.80
N SER A 53 0.33 11.52 0.21
CA SER A 53 -0.31 12.61 -0.55
C SER A 53 -1.16 13.51 0.36
N ASN A 54 -1.64 14.60 -0.20
CA ASN A 54 -2.55 15.53 0.46
C ASN A 54 -4.03 15.30 0.09
N ALA A 55 -4.34 14.16 -0.55
CA ALA A 55 -5.69 13.72 -0.89
C ALA A 55 -5.94 12.30 -0.37
N PRO A 56 -7.19 11.88 -0.12
CA PRO A 56 -7.51 10.48 0.19
C PRO A 56 -7.08 9.56 -0.95
N LEU A 57 -6.53 8.39 -0.64
CA LEU A 57 -6.21 7.33 -1.59
C LEU A 57 -7.14 6.13 -1.37
N THR A 58 -7.73 5.63 -2.45
CA THR A 58 -8.53 4.40 -2.43
C THR A 58 -7.69 3.23 -2.91
N ILE A 59 -7.54 2.20 -2.09
CA ILE A 59 -6.95 0.94 -2.51
C ILE A 59 -8.06 0.09 -3.14
N ASP A 60 -7.98 -0.12 -4.43
CA ASP A 60 -9.02 -0.80 -5.21
C ASP A 60 -8.88 -2.32 -5.14
N SER A 61 -7.66 -2.81 -5.24
CA SER A 61 -7.36 -4.25 -5.20
C SER A 61 -5.89 -4.52 -4.94
N ILE A 62 -5.60 -5.75 -4.54
CA ILE A 62 -4.24 -6.29 -4.44
C ILE A 62 -4.19 -7.58 -5.25
N SER A 63 -3.19 -7.71 -6.11
CA SER A 63 -2.97 -8.88 -6.96
C SER A 63 -1.55 -9.43 -6.84
N SER A 64 -1.31 -10.59 -7.42
CA SER A 64 0.00 -11.24 -7.49
C SER A 64 0.01 -12.27 -8.61
N THR A 65 1.13 -12.46 -9.26
CA THR A 65 1.33 -13.59 -10.19
C THR A 65 1.47 -14.93 -9.48
N ASN A 66 1.76 -14.91 -8.17
CA ASN A 66 1.94 -16.12 -7.35
C ASN A 66 0.61 -16.67 -6.80
N PHE A 67 -0.47 -15.88 -6.83
CA PHE A 67 -1.78 -16.26 -6.30
C PHE A 67 -2.89 -15.87 -7.29
N GLY A 68 -3.83 -16.77 -7.52
CA GLY A 68 -4.96 -16.52 -8.44
C GLY A 68 -5.98 -15.54 -7.87
N ASN A 69 -6.03 -15.35 -6.55
CA ASN A 69 -6.95 -14.41 -5.91
C ASN A 69 -6.36 -13.90 -4.59
N ILE A 70 -6.37 -12.58 -4.40
CA ILE A 70 -6.04 -11.92 -3.14
C ILE A 70 -7.24 -11.06 -2.73
N GLN A 71 -7.66 -11.19 -1.48
CA GLN A 71 -8.78 -10.41 -0.93
C GLN A 71 -8.34 -9.68 0.34
N MET A 72 -8.78 -8.44 0.48
CA MET A 72 -8.71 -7.70 1.72
C MET A 72 -9.88 -8.13 2.61
N HIS A 73 -9.60 -8.54 3.83
CA HIS A 73 -10.60 -8.95 4.82
C HIS A 73 -10.43 -8.16 6.12
N GLU A 74 -11.47 -8.14 6.92
CA GLU A 74 -11.44 -7.63 8.28
C GLU A 74 -12.11 -8.62 9.22
N THR A 75 -11.49 -8.85 10.37
CA THR A 75 -12.10 -9.60 11.46
C THR A 75 -12.90 -8.64 12.32
N VAL A 76 -14.20 -8.88 12.45
CA VAL A 76 -15.11 -8.13 13.33
C VAL A 76 -15.69 -9.06 14.38
N ILE A 77 -15.83 -8.56 15.61
CA ILE A 77 -16.49 -9.31 16.70
C ILE A 77 -17.93 -8.84 16.80
N ARG A 78 -18.88 -9.77 16.61
CA ARG A 78 -20.31 -9.53 16.79
C ARG A 78 -20.85 -10.59 17.76
N ASP A 79 -21.49 -10.15 18.81
CA ASP A 79 -22.06 -11.03 19.85
C ASP A 79 -21.04 -12.03 20.43
N GLY A 80 -19.79 -11.58 20.63
CA GLY A 80 -18.68 -12.42 21.12
C GLY A 80 -18.11 -13.41 20.11
N VAL A 81 -18.60 -13.41 18.85
CA VAL A 81 -18.13 -14.29 17.78
C VAL A 81 -17.30 -13.50 16.77
N ALA A 82 -16.07 -13.97 16.51
CA ALA A 82 -15.22 -13.42 15.46
C ALA A 82 -15.75 -13.85 14.09
N ARG A 83 -15.94 -12.89 13.19
CA ARG A 83 -16.38 -13.10 11.81
C ARG A 83 -15.43 -12.35 10.87
N MET A 84 -15.08 -12.98 9.77
CA MET A 84 -14.34 -12.33 8.68
C MET A 84 -15.33 -11.78 7.64
N GLN A 85 -15.10 -10.55 7.21
CA GLN A 85 -15.84 -9.92 6.11
C GLN A 85 -14.86 -9.39 5.06
N ALA A 86 -15.23 -9.54 3.79
CA ALA A 86 -14.44 -9.00 2.69
C ALA A 86 -14.60 -7.47 2.64
N LEU A 87 -13.48 -6.79 2.36
CA LEU A 87 -13.42 -5.36 2.09
C LEU A 87 -13.21 -5.17 0.58
N PRO A 88 -14.19 -4.66 -0.17
CA PRO A 88 -14.05 -4.48 -1.62
C PRO A 88 -13.02 -3.40 -1.98
N ALA A 89 -12.88 -2.41 -1.12
CA ALA A 89 -11.88 -1.35 -1.20
C ALA A 89 -11.64 -0.76 0.18
N VAL A 90 -10.53 -0.05 0.36
CA VAL A 90 -10.23 0.70 1.59
C VAL A 90 -9.71 2.10 1.25
N ILE A 91 -10.06 3.09 2.07
CA ILE A 91 -9.64 4.48 1.89
C ILE A 91 -8.60 4.80 2.97
N ILE A 92 -7.54 5.49 2.56
CA ILE A 92 -6.50 6.00 3.45
C ILE A 92 -6.51 7.52 3.37
N GLU A 93 -6.83 8.19 4.47
CA GLU A 93 -6.89 9.64 4.55
C GLU A 93 -5.51 10.29 4.29
N PRO A 94 -5.45 11.55 3.89
CA PRO A 94 -4.20 12.27 3.64
C PRO A 94 -3.24 12.19 4.82
N GLY A 95 -1.97 11.86 4.57
CA GLY A 95 -0.93 11.77 5.59
C GLY A 95 -1.15 10.67 6.64
N SER A 96 -2.14 9.78 6.42
CA SER A 96 -2.49 8.71 7.35
C SER A 96 -1.93 7.36 6.90
N SER A 97 -2.01 6.39 7.81
CA SER A 97 -1.60 5.00 7.55
C SER A 97 -2.76 4.03 7.83
N LEU A 98 -2.79 2.96 7.07
CA LEU A 98 -3.73 1.87 7.23
C LEU A 98 -2.97 0.57 7.48
N GLU A 99 -3.20 -0.04 8.62
CA GLU A 99 -2.54 -1.27 9.03
C GLU A 99 -3.41 -2.50 8.74
N PHE A 100 -2.79 -3.50 8.11
CA PHE A 100 -3.29 -4.87 8.02
C PHE A 100 -2.51 -5.71 9.03
N ALA A 101 -3.17 -6.14 10.11
CA ALA A 101 -2.57 -6.84 11.24
C ALA A 101 -3.46 -7.97 11.75
N ALA A 102 -2.86 -8.87 12.54
CA ALA A 102 -3.58 -9.99 13.15
C ALA A 102 -4.74 -9.52 14.03
N GLY A 103 -5.90 -10.13 13.88
CA GLY A 103 -7.11 -9.77 14.61
C GLY A 103 -7.89 -8.58 14.03
N GLY A 104 -7.34 -7.89 13.03
CA GLY A 104 -7.96 -6.78 12.32
C GLY A 104 -8.07 -7.05 10.83
N LYS A 105 -7.70 -6.04 10.03
CA LYS A 105 -7.60 -6.16 8.58
C LYS A 105 -6.43 -7.07 8.19
N HIS A 106 -6.61 -7.88 7.16
CA HIS A 106 -5.57 -8.79 6.66
C HIS A 106 -5.81 -9.14 5.19
N LEU A 107 -4.76 -9.62 4.54
CA LEU A 107 -4.86 -10.17 3.19
C LEU A 107 -5.05 -11.67 3.26
N MET A 108 -6.00 -12.19 2.49
CA MET A 108 -6.13 -13.62 2.21
C MET A 108 -5.60 -13.89 0.80
N LEU A 109 -4.50 -14.65 0.71
CA LEU A 109 -3.88 -15.04 -0.54
C LEU A 109 -4.30 -16.48 -0.86
N MET A 110 -5.11 -16.61 -1.91
CA MET A 110 -5.79 -17.85 -2.27
C MET A 110 -5.34 -18.34 -3.65
N GLN A 111 -5.61 -19.61 -3.93
CA GLN A 111 -5.29 -20.24 -5.21
C GLN A 111 -3.80 -20.05 -5.56
N PRO A 112 -2.89 -20.61 -4.76
CA PRO A 112 -1.46 -20.52 -5.04
C PRO A 112 -1.17 -21.13 -6.41
N THR A 113 -0.36 -20.42 -7.20
CA THR A 113 0.23 -20.94 -8.44
C THR A 113 1.53 -21.68 -8.12
N ALA A 114 2.46 -21.83 -9.06
CA ALA A 114 3.76 -22.39 -8.77
C ALA A 114 4.55 -21.50 -7.79
N ASP A 115 5.34 -22.14 -6.91
CA ASP A 115 6.33 -21.53 -6.02
C ASP A 115 5.79 -20.47 -5.04
N THR A 116 5.02 -20.96 -4.08
CA THR A 116 4.55 -20.19 -2.91
C THR A 116 4.99 -20.80 -1.58
N ALA A 117 6.01 -21.66 -1.62
CA ALA A 117 6.56 -22.31 -0.43
C ALA A 117 7.24 -21.28 0.50
N VAL A 118 7.49 -21.67 1.74
CA VAL A 118 8.32 -20.88 2.67
C VAL A 118 9.67 -20.61 2.05
N GLY A 119 10.11 -19.35 2.06
CA GLY A 119 11.33 -18.89 1.39
C GLY A 119 11.10 -18.34 -0.02
N ALA A 120 9.95 -18.59 -0.65
CA ALA A 120 9.64 -18.02 -1.95
C ALA A 120 9.47 -16.50 -1.89
N ASN A 121 9.92 -15.81 -2.94
CA ASN A 121 9.72 -14.38 -3.10
C ASN A 121 8.38 -14.12 -3.80
N ILE A 122 7.48 -13.43 -3.13
CA ILE A 122 6.14 -13.11 -3.59
C ILE A 122 6.09 -11.64 -3.96
N THR A 123 5.60 -11.34 -5.15
CA THR A 123 5.36 -9.97 -5.60
C THR A 123 3.88 -9.64 -5.45
N LEU A 124 3.59 -8.56 -4.72
CA LEU A 124 2.26 -7.98 -4.60
C LEU A 124 2.16 -6.72 -5.48
N GLU A 125 1.06 -6.58 -6.15
CA GLU A 125 0.68 -5.40 -6.94
C GLU A 125 -0.51 -4.74 -6.26
N ILE A 126 -0.29 -3.55 -5.71
CA ILE A 126 -1.31 -2.77 -4.99
C ILE A 126 -1.83 -1.71 -5.93
N HIS A 127 -3.09 -1.85 -6.33
CA HIS A 127 -3.77 -0.93 -7.25
C HIS A 127 -4.56 0.10 -6.45
N TYR A 128 -4.40 1.38 -6.80
CA TYR A 128 -5.07 2.48 -6.12
C TYR A 128 -5.48 3.59 -7.08
N ASP A 129 -6.54 4.33 -6.73
CA ASP A 129 -7.03 5.53 -7.42
C ASP A 129 -7.11 5.39 -8.94
N SER A 130 -7.76 4.32 -9.43
CA SER A 130 -8.07 4.15 -10.86
C SER A 130 -6.87 4.23 -11.80
N GLY A 131 -5.72 3.71 -11.39
CA GLY A 131 -4.54 3.61 -12.27
C GLY A 131 -3.19 3.73 -11.57
N GLY A 132 -3.16 4.04 -10.28
CA GLY A 132 -1.95 3.97 -9.49
C GLY A 132 -1.55 2.51 -9.23
N LEU A 133 -0.26 2.21 -9.23
CA LEU A 133 0.30 0.89 -8.98
C LEU A 133 1.53 1.00 -8.08
N LEU A 134 1.51 0.28 -6.97
CA LEU A 134 2.67 0.07 -6.11
C LEU A 134 3.04 -1.42 -6.14
N ILE A 135 4.27 -1.72 -6.53
CA ILE A 135 4.80 -3.09 -6.55
C ILE A 135 5.69 -3.29 -5.32
N VAL A 136 5.44 -4.36 -4.58
CA VAL A 136 6.21 -4.74 -3.41
C VAL A 136 6.51 -6.22 -3.41
N SER A 137 7.71 -6.60 -2.97
CA SER A 137 8.11 -8.00 -2.85
C SER A 137 8.39 -8.35 -1.39
N ALA A 138 7.98 -9.54 -0.98
CA ALA A 138 8.24 -10.08 0.34
C ALA A 138 8.46 -11.58 0.30
N THR A 139 9.25 -12.09 1.24
CA THR A 139 9.49 -13.53 1.35
C THR A 139 8.37 -14.21 2.14
N MET A 140 7.89 -15.34 1.63
CA MET A 140 6.93 -16.20 2.33
C MET A 140 7.58 -16.81 3.57
N GLN A 141 6.95 -16.63 4.72
CA GLN A 141 7.45 -17.07 6.03
C GLN A 141 6.62 -18.23 6.59
N THR A 142 7.22 -18.98 7.51
CA THR A 142 6.48 -19.92 8.35
C THR A 142 5.64 -19.13 9.34
N ARG A 143 4.37 -19.49 9.47
CA ARG A 143 3.53 -18.96 10.55
C ARG A 143 3.88 -19.68 11.84
N VAL A 144 4.52 -19.00 12.78
CA VAL A 144 4.70 -19.51 14.12
C VAL A 144 3.36 -19.33 14.88
N PRO A 145 2.77 -20.39 15.44
CA PRO A 145 1.60 -20.21 16.32
C PRO A 145 1.99 -19.27 17.48
N ALA A 146 1.10 -18.35 17.84
CA ALA A 146 1.27 -17.60 19.09
C ALA A 146 1.17 -18.62 20.25
N GLU A 147 2.18 -18.63 21.11
CA GLU A 147 2.17 -19.39 22.37
C GLU A 147 1.12 -18.83 23.32
#